data_55edbbc74fb8f7c66313e6f0f09599d8
#
_entry.id   55edbbc74fb8f7c66313e6f0f09599d8
#
_cell.length_a   1.000
_cell.length_b   1.000
_cell.length_c   1.000
_cell.angle_alpha   90.00
_cell.angle_beta   90.00
_cell.angle_gamma   90.00
#
_symmetry.space_group_name_H-M   'P 1'
#
loop_
_entity.id
_entity.type
_entity.pdbx_description
1 polymer ?
#
loop_
_entity_poly.entity_id
_entity_poly.type
_entity_poly.pdbx_seq_one_letter_code
_entity_poly.pdbx_strand_id
1 'polypeptide(L)'
;MTATTPPGSDRPDQPSVSDPTDRDLSHLPHPPETPQNLSGDPLSELLAELSTDPAVPHRRPQHRRQRPLWLTLTAAALIVVVLIPTFSFLRAVVGPANLSTTEKAAEWMRDNHLGGVLNTVEAWWFKRNEPKAGGEPDREISVNGPAESGPTSSVVKVADHLPKPADVAVPEGVTPVANEGIWQPVGPLIGGAQAIYTTQVRPDSVRTSILDGLAWMDPKLVRFDLHPGTEEPGGKWDIPAQVPMDQRLQLLAVFNSGFRMDDARGGFYLNGITQRPLRDGAASFVIFKNGTASVGMWGRDFTMSDDIVAVRQNLDLILDNGGGLPNPGGSPSGTAAPGVPARGLNDNSDGAWGATFGNKILTWRSATCITGTGAIVYGYGNGLGALSLSQLMLRAGCVRAMQLDINTVWTTYNFYGASRYLDPTSVTGTKMLPESWKPGDRYLSNDARDFFAVFAREIR
;
A
#
# COMPACT_ATOMS: atom_id res chain seq x y z
N MET A 1 29.29 57.28 15.31
CA MET A 1 30.38 57.67 14.36
C MET A 1 30.22 56.75 13.16
N THR A 2 29.79 57.37 12.07
CA THR A 2 30.00 57.08 10.64
C THR A 2 29.63 55.67 10.15
N ALA A 3 28.49 55.40 9.59
CA ALA A 3 27.89 55.75 8.28
C ALA A 3 28.85 55.51 7.08
N THR A 4 28.54 54.54 6.23
CA THR A 4 28.67 54.67 4.78
C THR A 4 27.86 53.55 4.08
N THR A 5 26.90 53.97 3.27
CA THR A 5 26.12 53.23 2.29
C THR A 5 26.65 53.61 0.87
N PRO A 6 26.11 53.06 -0.23
CA PRO A 6 26.80 52.36 -1.33
C PRO A 6 27.01 53.18 -2.60
N PRO A 7 27.36 52.55 -3.72
CA PRO A 7 26.58 52.72 -4.95
C PRO A 7 26.45 51.39 -5.71
N GLY A 8 25.44 51.07 -6.52
CA GLY A 8 24.71 51.81 -7.54
C GLY A 8 24.92 51.14 -8.90
N SER A 9 23.78 50.73 -9.49
CA SER A 9 23.47 50.57 -10.92
C SER A 9 24.34 49.68 -11.81
N ASP A 10 23.73 48.73 -12.50
CA ASP A 10 23.40 48.91 -13.92
C ASP A 10 22.59 47.70 -14.44
N ARG A 11 21.48 48.04 -15.06
CA ARG A 11 20.78 47.17 -16.00
C ARG A 11 21.26 47.47 -17.40
N PRO A 12 21.31 46.49 -18.28
CA PRO A 12 21.11 46.76 -19.72
C PRO A 12 19.85 46.12 -20.28
N ASP A 13 19.27 46.89 -21.08
CA ASP A 13 18.18 46.87 -22.04
C ASP A 13 17.77 45.56 -22.72
N GLN A 14 16.45 45.46 -22.89
CA GLN A 14 15.76 44.61 -23.88
C GLN A 14 15.85 45.23 -25.28
N PRO A 15 15.92 44.43 -26.32
CA PRO A 15 15.50 44.86 -27.66
C PRO A 15 14.10 44.36 -27.98
N SER A 16 13.36 45.29 -28.55
CA SER A 16 12.02 45.24 -29.12
C SER A 16 11.89 44.25 -30.29
N VAL A 17 10.76 43.56 -30.31
CA VAL A 17 10.28 42.75 -31.44
C VAL A 17 9.54 43.69 -32.39
N SER A 18 9.96 43.74 -33.66
CA SER A 18 9.23 44.32 -34.78
C SER A 18 8.57 43.24 -35.63
N ASP A 19 7.27 43.43 -35.81
CA ASP A 19 6.40 42.74 -36.75
C ASP A 19 6.70 43.18 -38.21
N PRO A 20 6.63 42.29 -39.18
CA PRO A 20 6.36 42.73 -40.57
C PRO A 20 5.19 41.95 -41.20
N THR A 21 4.05 42.56 -41.23
CA THR A 21 3.07 42.41 -42.30
C THR A 21 3.52 43.21 -43.53
N ASP A 22 3.23 42.68 -44.68
CA ASP A 22 3.23 43.23 -46.05
C ASP A 22 4.26 42.64 -46.99
N ARG A 23 3.78 41.79 -47.88
CA ARG A 23 4.30 41.65 -49.26
C ARG A 23 3.19 41.30 -50.23
N ASP A 24 2.82 42.35 -50.93
CA ASP A 24 2.47 42.63 -52.30
C ASP A 24 2.33 41.42 -53.25
N LEU A 25 1.09 41.33 -53.80
CA LEU A 25 0.65 40.45 -54.88
C LEU A 25 0.63 41.25 -56.17
N SER A 26 1.65 41.24 -56.96
CA SER A 26 1.58 41.66 -58.36
C SER A 26 2.65 40.95 -59.19
N HIS A 27 2.24 40.00 -59.98
CA HIS A 27 2.78 39.63 -61.27
C HIS A 27 2.28 38.28 -61.75
N LEU A 28 1.13 38.32 -62.46
CA LEU A 28 0.69 37.26 -63.39
C LEU A 28 0.98 37.67 -64.82
N PRO A 29 1.48 36.84 -65.69
CA PRO A 29 1.45 37.05 -67.13
C PRO A 29 0.31 36.25 -67.75
N HIS A 30 -0.33 36.94 -68.72
CA HIS A 30 -1.45 36.51 -69.57
C HIS A 30 -1.08 35.45 -70.61
N PRO A 31 -2.05 34.68 -71.10
CA PRO A 31 -1.84 33.66 -72.15
C PRO A 31 -1.88 34.21 -73.55
N PRO A 32 -1.25 33.59 -74.56
CA PRO A 32 -1.36 34.00 -75.93
C PRO A 32 -2.46 33.26 -76.68
N GLU A 33 -2.96 33.99 -77.67
CA GLU A 33 -4.09 33.74 -78.50
C GLU A 33 -3.91 32.60 -79.50
N THR A 34 -5.09 32.11 -80.00
CA THR A 34 -5.32 31.16 -81.08
C THR A 34 -5.02 31.78 -82.47
N PRO A 35 -4.73 30.93 -83.43
CA PRO A 35 -5.33 31.22 -84.80
C PRO A 35 -6.15 30.01 -85.30
N GLN A 36 -7.28 30.38 -85.84
CA GLN A 36 -8.15 29.59 -86.69
C GLN A 36 -7.45 29.15 -88.00
N ASN A 37 -7.76 27.94 -88.45
CA ASN A 37 -7.89 27.72 -89.89
C ASN A 37 -8.90 26.61 -90.20
N LEU A 38 -9.86 26.96 -91.03
CA LEU A 38 -10.88 26.13 -91.63
C LEU A 38 -10.29 25.33 -92.81
N SER A 39 -10.58 24.06 -92.86
CA SER A 39 -11.04 23.37 -94.08
C SER A 39 -10.98 21.85 -93.84
N GLY A 40 -12.06 21.17 -93.96
CA GLY A 40 -12.19 19.72 -93.94
C GLY A 40 -13.56 19.31 -94.47
N ASP A 41 -13.52 18.61 -95.57
CA ASP A 41 -14.53 18.05 -96.38
C ASP A 41 -15.61 17.27 -95.66
N PRO A 42 -16.93 17.50 -95.83
CA PRO A 42 -18.02 16.81 -95.13
C PRO A 42 -18.21 15.32 -95.48
N LEU A 43 -17.51 14.77 -96.48
CA LEU A 43 -17.61 13.39 -96.86
C LEU A 43 -16.68 12.44 -96.08
N SER A 44 -15.68 12.99 -95.48
CA SER A 44 -14.78 12.19 -94.66
C SER A 44 -15.34 11.90 -93.22
N GLU A 45 -16.28 12.78 -92.78
CA GLU A 45 -16.94 12.57 -91.48
C GLU A 45 -17.97 11.44 -91.49
N LEU A 46 -18.66 11.24 -92.65
CA LEU A 46 -19.69 10.21 -92.77
C LEU A 46 -19.15 8.78 -92.94
N LEU A 47 -17.92 8.66 -93.42
CA LEU A 47 -17.24 7.33 -93.51
C LEU A 47 -16.53 6.92 -92.25
N ALA A 48 -16.30 7.83 -91.36
CA ALA A 48 -15.75 7.49 -90.01
C ALA A 48 -16.80 6.92 -89.02
N GLU A 49 -18.10 7.28 -89.28
CA GLU A 49 -19.20 6.82 -88.43
C GLU A 49 -19.66 5.37 -88.67
N LEU A 50 -19.31 4.79 -89.80
CA LEU A 50 -19.72 3.41 -90.16
C LEU A 50 -18.70 2.31 -89.93
N SER A 51 -17.58 2.64 -89.28
CA SER A 51 -16.50 1.69 -88.98
C SER A 51 -16.18 1.59 -87.50
N THR A 52 -17.16 1.73 -86.64
CA THR A 52 -16.96 1.44 -85.23
C THR A 52 -17.54 0.08 -84.92
N ASP A 53 -16.69 -0.93 -85.03
CA ASP A 53 -16.86 -2.21 -84.37
C ASP A 53 -16.90 -1.93 -82.84
N PRO A 54 -17.87 -2.44 -82.07
CA PRO A 54 -17.86 -2.25 -80.61
C PRO A 54 -16.69 -2.95 -80.05
N ALA A 55 -15.63 -2.27 -79.70
CA ALA A 55 -14.49 -2.72 -78.98
C ALA A 55 -14.96 -3.27 -77.65
N VAL A 56 -14.96 -4.60 -77.52
CA VAL A 56 -15.13 -5.29 -76.21
C VAL A 56 -14.10 -4.73 -75.26
N PRO A 57 -14.50 -4.19 -74.08
CA PRO A 57 -13.55 -3.66 -73.15
C PRO A 57 -12.74 -4.81 -72.59
N HIS A 58 -11.50 -4.94 -73.00
CA HIS A 58 -10.53 -5.80 -72.31
C HIS A 58 -10.38 -5.29 -70.90
N ARG A 59 -11.12 -5.88 -69.94
CA ARG A 59 -10.84 -5.77 -68.52
C ARG A 59 -9.40 -6.25 -68.28
N ARG A 60 -8.47 -5.31 -68.08
CA ARG A 60 -7.17 -5.63 -67.58
C ARG A 60 -7.37 -6.38 -66.29
N PRO A 61 -6.76 -7.58 -66.10
CA PRO A 61 -6.84 -8.27 -64.85
C PRO A 61 -6.24 -7.37 -63.78
N GLN A 62 -7.11 -6.90 -62.84
CA GLN A 62 -6.61 -6.28 -61.64
C GLN A 62 -5.83 -7.36 -60.91
N HIS A 63 -4.52 -7.36 -60.99
CA HIS A 63 -3.65 -8.12 -60.11
C HIS A 63 -3.98 -7.63 -58.71
N ARG A 64 -4.92 -8.33 -58.04
CA ARG A 64 -5.10 -8.29 -56.62
C ARG A 64 -3.75 -8.67 -56.05
N ARG A 65 -2.93 -7.69 -55.63
CA ARG A 65 -1.71 -7.93 -54.86
C ARG A 65 -2.12 -8.78 -53.67
N GLN A 66 -1.98 -10.08 -53.75
CA GLN A 66 -2.14 -10.94 -52.63
C GLN A 66 -1.10 -10.49 -51.62
N ARG A 67 -1.58 -9.95 -50.51
CA ARG A 67 -0.67 -9.60 -49.40
C ARG A 67 0.03 -10.91 -49.01
N PRO A 68 1.36 -10.93 -48.93
CA PRO A 68 2.08 -12.15 -48.65
C PRO A 68 1.57 -12.73 -47.32
N LEU A 69 1.35 -14.02 -47.28
CA LEU A 69 0.73 -14.75 -46.16
C LEU A 69 1.41 -14.47 -44.82
N TRP A 70 2.73 -14.22 -44.85
CA TRP A 70 3.48 -13.83 -43.63
C TRP A 70 3.06 -12.49 -43.05
N LEU A 71 2.67 -11.48 -43.87
CA LEU A 71 2.15 -10.21 -43.39
C LEU A 71 0.78 -10.34 -42.69
N THR A 72 -0.07 -11.25 -43.18
CA THR A 72 -1.36 -11.53 -42.51
C THR A 72 -1.18 -12.31 -41.24
N LEU A 73 -0.24 -13.26 -41.21
CA LEU A 73 0.11 -14.02 -40.03
C LEU A 73 0.80 -13.17 -38.97
N THR A 74 1.69 -12.27 -39.34
CA THR A 74 2.31 -11.33 -38.40
C THR A 74 1.31 -10.33 -37.85
N ALA A 75 0.38 -9.83 -38.68
CA ALA A 75 -0.69 -8.96 -38.20
C ALA A 75 -1.64 -9.71 -37.25
N ALA A 76 -2.01 -10.94 -37.56
CA ALA A 76 -2.83 -11.77 -36.68
C ALA A 76 -2.10 -12.08 -35.35
N ALA A 77 -0.83 -12.42 -35.39
CA ALA A 77 -0.02 -12.64 -34.19
C ALA A 77 0.09 -11.36 -33.34
N LEU A 78 0.32 -10.20 -33.94
CA LEU A 78 0.34 -8.90 -33.24
C LEU A 78 -1.01 -8.57 -32.60
N ILE A 79 -2.12 -8.86 -33.27
CA ILE A 79 -3.47 -8.68 -32.72
C ILE A 79 -3.65 -9.57 -31.48
N VAL A 80 -3.25 -10.84 -31.54
CA VAL A 80 -3.33 -11.77 -30.40
C VAL A 80 -2.46 -11.29 -29.24
N VAL A 81 -1.21 -10.89 -29.51
CA VAL A 81 -0.27 -10.39 -28.50
C VAL A 81 -0.78 -9.09 -27.83
N VAL A 82 -1.57 -8.28 -28.51
CA VAL A 82 -2.14 -7.06 -27.92
C VAL A 82 -3.50 -7.33 -27.26
N LEU A 83 -4.38 -8.10 -27.92
CA LEU A 83 -5.75 -8.28 -27.43
C LEU A 83 -5.82 -9.14 -26.15
N ILE A 84 -5.00 -10.18 -26.04
CA ILE A 84 -5.03 -11.04 -24.84
C ILE A 84 -4.62 -10.26 -23.58
N PRO A 85 -3.48 -9.54 -23.54
CA PRO A 85 -3.12 -8.73 -22.40
C PRO A 85 -4.11 -7.60 -22.14
N THR A 86 -4.63 -6.94 -23.18
CA THR A 86 -5.62 -5.85 -23.03
C THR A 86 -6.92 -6.38 -22.40
N PHE A 87 -7.43 -7.52 -22.87
CA PHE A 87 -8.62 -8.12 -22.28
C PHE A 87 -8.38 -8.58 -20.84
N SER A 88 -7.23 -9.21 -20.56
CA SER A 88 -6.80 -9.58 -19.21
C SER A 88 -6.72 -8.37 -18.29
N PHE A 89 -6.12 -7.28 -18.77
CA PHE A 89 -6.02 -6.02 -18.02
C PHE A 89 -7.40 -5.40 -17.73
N LEU A 90 -8.26 -5.30 -18.73
CA LEU A 90 -9.61 -4.76 -18.55
C LEU A 90 -10.42 -5.58 -17.56
N ARG A 91 -10.31 -6.91 -17.62
CA ARG A 91 -10.97 -7.80 -16.66
C ARG A 91 -10.44 -7.60 -15.24
N ALA A 92 -9.14 -7.43 -15.06
CA ALA A 92 -8.53 -7.15 -13.77
C ALA A 92 -8.99 -5.81 -13.20
N VAL A 93 -9.03 -4.76 -14.04
CA VAL A 93 -9.41 -3.40 -13.61
C VAL A 93 -10.90 -3.29 -13.28
N VAL A 94 -11.78 -4.02 -13.98
CA VAL A 94 -13.25 -4.00 -13.75
C VAL A 94 -13.66 -4.94 -12.61
N GLY A 95 -12.79 -5.85 -12.16
CA GLY A 95 -13.07 -6.82 -11.09
C GLY A 95 -13.54 -6.18 -9.77
N PRO A 96 -14.26 -6.93 -8.92
CA PRO A 96 -15.01 -6.40 -7.76
C PRO A 96 -14.17 -6.13 -6.49
N ALA A 97 -12.84 -6.14 -6.55
CA ALA A 97 -12.02 -5.85 -5.37
C ALA A 97 -12.05 -4.36 -5.00
N ASN A 98 -12.01 -4.04 -3.70
CA ASN A 98 -11.93 -2.67 -3.16
C ASN A 98 -10.57 -2.00 -3.41
N LEU A 99 -9.99 -2.26 -4.56
CA LEU A 99 -8.76 -1.65 -5.04
C LEU A 99 -9.11 -0.52 -6.00
N SER A 100 -8.38 0.57 -5.92
CA SER A 100 -8.44 1.61 -6.96
C SER A 100 -7.99 1.06 -8.32
N THR A 101 -8.37 1.72 -9.39
CA THR A 101 -7.95 1.33 -10.75
C THR A 101 -6.43 1.24 -10.89
N THR A 102 -5.69 2.13 -10.23
CA THR A 102 -4.22 2.12 -10.23
C THR A 102 -3.64 0.93 -9.46
N GLU A 103 -4.24 0.55 -8.35
CA GLU A 103 -3.84 -0.63 -7.58
C GLU A 103 -4.10 -1.92 -8.36
N LYS A 104 -5.28 -2.06 -8.96
CA LYS A 104 -5.61 -3.18 -9.83
C LYS A 104 -4.67 -3.29 -11.03
N ALA A 105 -4.29 -2.14 -11.60
CA ALA A 105 -3.30 -2.11 -12.68
C ALA A 105 -1.91 -2.55 -12.18
N ALA A 106 -1.49 -2.12 -11.01
CA ALA A 106 -0.22 -2.53 -10.40
C ALA A 106 -0.19 -4.03 -10.08
N GLU A 107 -1.26 -4.56 -9.49
CA GLU A 107 -1.39 -6.01 -9.23
C GLU A 107 -1.36 -6.80 -10.54
N TRP A 108 -2.15 -6.39 -11.56
CA TRP A 108 -2.12 -7.03 -12.87
C TRP A 108 -0.72 -7.03 -13.50
N MET A 109 0.01 -5.93 -13.40
CA MET A 109 1.40 -5.87 -13.90
C MET A 109 2.32 -6.86 -13.19
N ARG A 110 2.17 -7.03 -11.87
CA ARG A 110 2.94 -8.02 -11.10
C ARG A 110 2.62 -9.44 -11.54
N ASP A 111 1.33 -9.76 -11.68
CA ASP A 111 0.86 -11.09 -12.06
C ASP A 111 1.25 -11.48 -13.50
N ASN A 112 1.46 -10.49 -14.36
CA ASN A 112 1.87 -10.69 -15.76
C ASN A 112 3.39 -10.48 -16.00
N HIS A 113 4.22 -10.64 -14.96
CA HIS A 113 5.68 -10.51 -15.02
C HIS A 113 6.20 -9.12 -15.45
N LEU A 114 5.35 -8.10 -15.43
CA LEU A 114 5.70 -6.71 -15.68
C LEU A 114 6.13 -5.97 -14.41
N GLY A 115 6.31 -6.69 -13.32
CA GLY A 115 6.78 -6.18 -12.04
C GLY A 115 8.04 -5.31 -12.18
N GLY A 116 9.00 -5.68 -13.06
CA GLY A 116 10.19 -4.86 -13.33
C GLY A 116 9.90 -3.45 -13.83
N VAL A 117 8.89 -3.29 -14.69
CA VAL A 117 8.46 -1.98 -15.21
C VAL A 117 7.75 -1.17 -14.12
N LEU A 118 6.78 -1.79 -13.45
CA LEU A 118 6.07 -1.17 -12.33
C LEU A 118 7.05 -0.66 -11.30
N ASN A 119 7.95 -1.46 -10.98
CA ASN A 119 9.02 -1.27 -10.04
C ASN A 119 9.87 -0.04 -10.42
N THR A 120 10.24 0.14 -11.67
CA THR A 120 11.01 1.30 -12.14
C THR A 120 10.19 2.60 -11.99
N VAL A 121 8.89 2.56 -12.27
CA VAL A 121 7.99 3.70 -12.11
C VAL A 121 7.79 4.04 -10.63
N GLU A 122 7.57 3.05 -9.79
CA GLU A 122 7.47 3.24 -8.34
C GLU A 122 8.78 3.82 -7.76
N ALA A 123 9.95 3.32 -8.18
CA ALA A 123 11.24 3.84 -7.74
C ALA A 123 11.45 5.31 -8.13
N TRP A 124 11.09 5.67 -9.35
CA TRP A 124 11.16 7.05 -9.80
C TRP A 124 10.25 7.96 -8.97
N TRP A 125 9.01 7.51 -8.71
CA TRP A 125 8.03 8.26 -7.92
C TRP A 125 8.50 8.41 -6.47
N PHE A 126 8.95 7.33 -5.81
CA PHE A 126 9.48 7.36 -4.45
C PHE A 126 10.74 8.21 -4.34
N LYS A 127 11.64 8.16 -5.34
CA LYS A 127 12.84 9.02 -5.37
C LYS A 127 12.48 10.50 -5.34
N ARG A 128 11.41 10.85 -6.03
CA ARG A 128 10.93 12.23 -6.11
C ARG A 128 10.23 12.68 -4.83
N ASN A 129 9.63 11.75 -4.11
CA ASN A 129 8.85 11.98 -2.89
C ASN A 129 9.55 11.41 -1.64
N GLU A 130 10.85 11.21 -1.66
CA GLU A 130 11.60 10.74 -0.51
C GLU A 130 11.52 11.74 0.63
N PRO A 131 11.22 11.30 1.88
CA PRO A 131 11.21 12.17 3.04
C PRO A 131 12.54 12.89 3.21
N LYS A 132 12.48 14.20 3.32
CA LYS A 132 13.67 15.04 3.49
C LYS A 132 14.26 14.87 4.89
N ALA A 133 15.57 15.05 5.00
CA ALA A 133 16.23 15.16 6.30
C ALA A 133 15.85 16.47 6.98
N GLY A 134 15.73 16.45 8.32
CA GLY A 134 15.39 17.61 9.13
C GLY A 134 13.91 18.02 9.06
N GLY A 135 13.61 19.19 9.53
CA GLY A 135 12.27 19.76 9.64
C GLY A 135 11.59 19.44 10.96
N GLU A 136 10.46 20.08 11.16
CA GLU A 136 9.53 19.78 12.28
C GLU A 136 8.26 19.15 11.71
N PRO A 137 7.54 18.33 12.48
CA PRO A 137 6.23 17.84 12.08
C PRO A 137 5.29 19.00 11.76
N ASP A 138 4.59 18.92 10.66
CA ASP A 138 3.65 19.93 10.17
C ASP A 138 2.27 19.86 10.84
N ARG A 139 2.08 18.89 11.73
CA ARG A 139 0.83 18.66 12.47
C ARG A 139 1.06 18.37 13.94
N GLU A 140 0.07 18.71 14.74
CA GLU A 140 0.02 18.30 16.14
C GLU A 140 -0.31 16.81 16.26
N ILE A 141 0.24 16.19 17.29
CA ILE A 141 -0.11 14.80 17.63
C ILE A 141 -1.49 14.84 18.31
N SER A 142 -2.50 14.40 17.55
CA SER A 142 -3.88 14.27 18.03
C SER A 142 -4.24 12.82 18.27
N VAL A 143 -5.06 12.60 19.30
CA VAL A 143 -5.66 11.28 19.54
C VAL A 143 -6.91 11.17 18.69
N ASN A 144 -6.82 10.41 17.59
CA ASN A 144 -7.92 10.16 16.68
C ASN A 144 -8.55 8.78 16.97
N GLY A 145 -9.20 8.64 18.13
CA GLY A 145 -10.05 7.50 18.41
C GLY A 145 -11.49 7.97 18.60
N PRO A 146 -12.50 7.16 18.25
CA PRO A 146 -13.87 7.49 18.59
C PRO A 146 -14.00 7.62 20.11
N ALA A 147 -14.37 8.81 20.58
CA ALA A 147 -14.70 9.04 21.97
C ALA A 147 -16.11 8.46 22.22
N GLU A 148 -16.18 7.31 22.87
CA GLU A 148 -17.47 6.86 23.42
C GLU A 148 -17.73 7.55 24.76
N SER A 149 -18.75 8.38 24.78
CA SER A 149 -19.40 8.81 26.03
C SER A 149 -20.35 7.73 26.52
N GLY A 150 -19.81 6.71 27.20
CA GLY A 150 -20.62 5.74 27.92
C GLY A 150 -21.02 6.28 29.30
N PRO A 151 -22.19 5.86 29.86
CA PRO A 151 -22.63 6.30 31.17
C PRO A 151 -21.69 5.76 32.26
N THR A 152 -21.14 6.67 33.04
CA THR A 152 -20.38 6.37 34.27
C THR A 152 -21.35 5.80 35.30
N SER A 153 -21.28 4.51 35.60
CA SER A 153 -22.04 3.94 36.69
C SER A 153 -21.35 2.78 37.38
N SER A 154 -21.32 2.88 38.70
CA SER A 154 -21.09 1.85 39.71
C SER A 154 -19.68 1.19 39.75
N VAL A 155 -19.25 0.88 40.97
CA VAL A 155 -18.01 0.15 41.30
C VAL A 155 -18.03 -1.23 40.62
N VAL A 156 -17.62 -1.26 39.37
CA VAL A 156 -17.41 -2.50 38.60
C VAL A 156 -16.01 -2.99 39.00
N LYS A 157 -15.91 -4.25 39.38
CA LYS A 157 -14.60 -4.91 39.54
C LYS A 157 -13.88 -4.76 38.19
N VAL A 158 -12.75 -4.05 38.19
CA VAL A 158 -11.94 -3.85 36.99
C VAL A 158 -11.39 -5.20 36.56
N ALA A 159 -11.52 -5.50 35.26
CA ALA A 159 -11.00 -6.71 34.67
C ALA A 159 -9.48 -6.81 34.84
N ASP A 160 -8.96 -8.05 34.89
CA ASP A 160 -7.51 -8.26 34.85
C ASP A 160 -6.93 -7.71 33.56
N HIS A 161 -5.95 -6.83 33.67
CA HIS A 161 -5.36 -6.10 32.55
C HIS A 161 -3.87 -5.88 32.77
N LEU A 162 -3.15 -5.57 31.68
CA LEU A 162 -1.77 -5.13 31.74
C LEU A 162 -1.66 -3.68 32.22
N PRO A 163 -0.56 -3.29 32.88
CA PRO A 163 -0.32 -1.89 33.21
C PRO A 163 -0.17 -1.05 31.93
N LYS A 164 -0.54 0.25 32.02
CA LYS A 164 -0.25 1.22 30.96
C LYS A 164 1.23 1.11 30.56
N PRO A 165 1.56 1.08 29.24
CA PRO A 165 2.96 1.03 28.82
C PRO A 165 3.71 2.31 29.21
N ALA A 166 5.03 2.17 29.43
CA ALA A 166 5.92 3.31 29.60
C ALA A 166 6.00 4.13 28.30
N ASP A 167 6.08 5.45 28.44
CA ASP A 167 6.16 6.34 27.27
C ASP A 167 7.37 6.01 26.38
N VAL A 168 7.21 6.22 25.08
CA VAL A 168 8.21 5.88 24.06
C VAL A 168 9.24 7.01 24.00
N ALA A 169 10.50 6.68 24.24
CA ALA A 169 11.57 7.66 24.12
C ALA A 169 11.69 8.19 22.68
N VAL A 170 11.82 9.50 22.55
CA VAL A 170 12.16 10.13 21.26
C VAL A 170 13.60 9.76 20.86
N PRO A 171 13.98 9.87 19.56
CA PRO A 171 15.35 9.64 19.14
C PRO A 171 16.35 10.58 19.86
N GLU A 172 17.55 10.05 20.13
CA GLU A 172 18.61 10.81 20.79
C GLU A 172 18.94 12.11 20.03
N GLY A 173 19.13 13.22 20.75
CA GLY A 173 19.44 14.52 20.19
C GLY A 173 18.26 15.28 19.57
N VAL A 174 17.04 14.74 19.68
CA VAL A 174 15.83 15.37 19.17
C VAL A 174 15.01 15.96 20.31
N THR A 175 14.62 17.24 20.20
CA THR A 175 13.68 17.86 21.15
C THR A 175 12.26 17.35 20.86
N PRO A 176 11.56 16.74 21.83
CA PRO A 176 10.22 16.23 21.60
C PRO A 176 9.21 17.34 21.27
N VAL A 177 8.30 17.08 20.35
CA VAL A 177 7.12 17.90 20.17
C VAL A 177 6.03 17.53 21.20
N ALA A 178 5.01 18.36 21.33
CA ALA A 178 3.94 18.11 22.28
C ALA A 178 3.30 16.71 22.06
N ASN A 179 3.14 15.94 23.13
CA ASN A 179 2.58 14.58 23.17
C ASN A 179 3.39 13.50 22.42
N GLU A 180 4.57 13.81 21.90
CA GLU A 180 5.40 12.82 21.23
C GLU A 180 5.84 11.70 22.19
N GLY A 181 5.61 10.46 21.80
CA GLY A 181 5.96 9.29 22.60
C GLY A 181 5.01 9.02 23.79
N ILE A 182 4.10 9.92 24.11
CA ILE A 182 3.17 9.76 25.25
C ILE A 182 1.97 8.92 24.81
N TRP A 183 1.75 7.79 25.48
CA TRP A 183 0.63 6.90 25.20
C TRP A 183 -0.71 7.53 25.60
N GLN A 184 -1.60 7.64 24.64
CA GLN A 184 -2.97 8.16 24.79
C GLN A 184 -3.97 7.00 24.71
N PRO A 185 -4.99 6.94 25.58
CA PRO A 185 -6.04 5.94 25.54
C PRO A 185 -6.92 6.14 24.28
N VAL A 186 -7.35 5.05 23.66
CA VAL A 186 -8.23 5.06 22.48
C VAL A 186 -9.29 3.98 22.60
N GLY A 187 -10.51 4.30 22.20
CA GLY A 187 -11.66 3.39 22.24
C GLY A 187 -12.28 3.26 23.63
N PRO A 188 -13.29 2.38 23.77
CA PRO A 188 -14.02 2.20 25.02
C PRO A 188 -13.21 1.47 26.09
N LEU A 189 -13.62 1.61 27.34
CA LEU A 189 -13.14 0.78 28.43
C LEU A 189 -13.74 -0.63 28.31
N ILE A 190 -12.90 -1.64 28.41
CA ILE A 190 -13.29 -3.05 28.40
C ILE A 190 -13.16 -3.59 29.84
N GLY A 191 -14.29 -3.95 30.44
CA GLY A 191 -14.30 -4.38 31.85
C GLY A 191 -13.76 -3.32 32.81
N GLY A 192 -13.93 -2.03 32.50
CA GLY A 192 -13.46 -0.91 33.32
C GLY A 192 -11.96 -0.55 33.11
N ALA A 193 -11.25 -1.23 32.20
CA ALA A 193 -9.84 -0.97 31.89
C ALA A 193 -9.65 -0.54 30.42
N GLN A 194 -8.59 0.23 30.16
CA GLN A 194 -8.24 0.66 28.81
C GLN A 194 -7.51 -0.43 28.05
N ALA A 195 -8.07 -0.83 26.92
CA ALA A 195 -7.56 -1.94 26.11
C ALA A 195 -6.51 -1.53 25.08
N ILE A 196 -6.60 -0.31 24.54
CA ILE A 196 -5.73 0.19 23.47
C ILE A 196 -5.17 1.56 23.86
N TYR A 197 -3.88 1.72 23.65
CA TYR A 197 -3.19 3.01 23.73
C TYR A 197 -2.47 3.26 22.41
N THR A 198 -2.40 4.53 22.00
CA THR A 198 -1.63 4.93 20.81
C THR A 198 -0.68 6.07 21.14
N THR A 199 0.36 6.16 20.36
CA THR A 199 1.27 7.30 20.37
C THR A 199 1.84 7.52 18.98
N GLN A 200 2.43 8.68 18.78
CA GLN A 200 3.18 9.00 17.57
C GLN A 200 4.56 9.48 17.97
N VAL A 201 5.56 9.07 17.22
CA VAL A 201 6.96 9.38 17.52
C VAL A 201 7.77 9.42 16.25
N ARG A 202 8.80 10.26 16.22
CA ARG A 202 9.72 10.32 15.09
C ARG A 202 10.51 9.01 14.93
N PRO A 203 10.73 8.53 13.69
CA PRO A 203 11.45 7.27 13.44
C PRO A 203 12.91 7.33 13.90
N ASP A 204 13.59 8.42 13.58
CA ASP A 204 15.02 8.62 13.82
C ASP A 204 15.35 10.12 13.99
N SER A 205 16.62 10.43 14.31
CA SER A 205 17.11 11.80 14.49
C SER A 205 17.40 12.54 13.18
N VAL A 206 17.24 11.89 12.04
CA VAL A 206 17.51 12.47 10.72
C VAL A 206 16.25 13.00 10.08
N ARG A 207 15.11 12.26 10.19
CA ARG A 207 13.82 12.60 9.55
C ARG A 207 12.85 13.15 10.58
N THR A 208 13.22 14.28 11.13
CA THR A 208 12.53 14.88 12.28
C THR A 208 11.17 15.50 11.95
N SER A 209 10.79 15.60 10.69
CA SER A 209 9.46 16.04 10.25
C SER A 209 8.42 14.91 10.16
N ILE A 210 8.82 13.65 10.29
CA ILE A 210 7.92 12.49 10.17
C ILE A 210 7.46 12.05 11.55
N LEU A 211 6.18 11.67 11.66
CA LEU A 211 5.61 11.04 12.84
C LEU A 211 5.06 9.67 12.45
N ASP A 212 5.63 8.62 13.02
CA ASP A 212 5.16 7.24 12.88
C ASP A 212 4.21 6.89 14.02
N GLY A 213 3.23 6.02 13.72
CA GLY A 213 2.21 5.62 14.68
C GLY A 213 2.53 4.30 15.36
N LEU A 214 2.23 4.22 16.64
CA LEU A 214 2.30 3.00 17.46
C LEU A 214 0.95 2.77 18.14
N ALA A 215 0.47 1.52 18.11
CA ALA A 215 -0.72 1.08 18.84
C ALA A 215 -0.36 -0.09 19.74
N TRP A 216 -0.54 0.08 21.03
CA TRP A 216 -0.36 -0.93 22.07
C TRP A 216 -1.71 -1.53 22.43
N MET A 217 -1.81 -2.85 22.50
CA MET A 217 -3.05 -3.60 22.71
C MET A 217 -2.87 -4.63 23.82
N ASP A 218 -3.80 -4.65 24.78
CA ASP A 218 -3.80 -5.59 25.90
C ASP A 218 -4.50 -6.90 25.51
N PRO A 219 -3.79 -8.04 25.34
CA PRO A 219 -4.41 -9.30 24.98
C PRO A 219 -5.29 -9.92 26.08
N LYS A 220 -5.30 -9.36 27.28
CA LYS A 220 -6.26 -9.73 28.32
C LYS A 220 -7.63 -9.10 28.10
N LEU A 221 -7.68 -7.96 27.44
CA LEU A 221 -8.91 -7.18 27.16
C LEU A 221 -9.38 -7.29 25.71
N VAL A 222 -8.47 -7.65 24.78
CA VAL A 222 -8.82 -7.85 23.37
C VAL A 222 -8.57 -9.27 22.90
N ARG A 223 -9.26 -9.67 21.84
CA ARG A 223 -8.97 -10.88 21.06
C ARG A 223 -8.58 -10.50 19.63
N PHE A 224 -7.75 -11.33 19.03
CA PHE A 224 -7.25 -11.17 17.67
C PHE A 224 -7.86 -12.23 16.78
N ASP A 225 -8.29 -11.84 15.56
CA ASP A 225 -8.76 -12.75 14.52
C ASP A 225 -8.00 -12.45 13.23
N LEU A 226 -7.66 -13.50 12.46
CA LEU A 226 -7.07 -13.38 11.12
C LEU A 226 -8.17 -13.57 10.07
N HIS A 227 -8.34 -12.58 9.23
CA HIS A 227 -9.25 -12.62 8.09
C HIS A 227 -8.48 -12.82 6.79
N PRO A 228 -8.81 -13.83 5.98
CA PRO A 228 -8.30 -13.94 4.62
C PRO A 228 -8.92 -12.85 3.74
N GLY A 229 -8.16 -12.35 2.76
CA GLY A 229 -8.68 -11.48 1.72
C GLY A 229 -9.28 -12.26 0.55
N THR A 230 -9.78 -11.55 -0.44
CA THR A 230 -10.34 -12.17 -1.65
C THR A 230 -9.25 -12.74 -2.59
N GLU A 231 -8.02 -12.25 -2.47
CA GLU A 231 -6.87 -12.66 -3.29
C GLU A 231 -5.79 -13.36 -2.45
N GLU A 232 -5.42 -12.79 -1.32
CA GLU A 232 -4.42 -13.36 -0.40
C GLU A 232 -5.09 -13.92 0.86
N PRO A 233 -4.71 -15.06 1.32
CA PRO A 233 -3.60 -15.93 0.92
C PRO A 233 -3.93 -16.89 -0.23
N GLY A 234 -4.99 -16.66 -0.97
CA GLY A 234 -5.60 -17.59 -1.92
C GLY A 234 -6.50 -18.62 -1.22
N GLY A 235 -7.03 -19.57 -1.98
CA GLY A 235 -7.94 -20.60 -1.45
C GLY A 235 -9.40 -20.14 -1.36
N LYS A 236 -10.22 -20.98 -0.70
CA LYS A 236 -11.63 -20.70 -0.41
C LYS A 236 -11.83 -20.73 1.09
N TRP A 237 -12.45 -19.71 1.61
CA TRP A 237 -12.64 -19.52 3.02
C TRP A 237 -14.12 -19.28 3.36
N ASP A 238 -14.58 -19.86 4.46
CA ASP A 238 -15.91 -19.57 5.03
C ASP A 238 -15.89 -18.25 5.81
N ILE A 239 -14.70 -17.72 6.11
CA ILE A 239 -14.52 -16.42 6.75
C ILE A 239 -14.55 -15.34 5.66
N PRO A 240 -15.42 -14.32 5.78
CA PRO A 240 -15.50 -13.25 4.79
C PRO A 240 -14.23 -12.37 4.81
N ALA A 241 -13.89 -11.83 3.65
CA ALA A 241 -12.76 -10.91 3.45
C ALA A 241 -13.04 -9.49 3.99
N GLN A 242 -13.94 -9.37 4.92
CA GLN A 242 -14.33 -8.14 5.62
C GLN A 242 -14.76 -8.50 7.06
N VAL A 243 -14.81 -7.50 7.93
CA VAL A 243 -15.39 -7.72 9.26
C VAL A 243 -16.89 -7.91 9.14
N PRO A 244 -17.44 -9.09 9.58
CA PRO A 244 -18.86 -9.40 9.50
C PRO A 244 -19.71 -8.41 10.30
N MET A 245 -20.93 -8.15 9.83
CA MET A 245 -21.82 -7.16 10.41
C MET A 245 -22.15 -7.46 11.89
N ASP A 246 -22.33 -8.72 12.24
CA ASP A 246 -22.65 -9.18 13.59
C ASP A 246 -21.49 -9.03 14.59
N GLN A 247 -20.26 -8.85 14.11
CA GLN A 247 -19.08 -8.65 14.95
C GLN A 247 -18.66 -7.17 15.08
N ARG A 248 -19.24 -6.27 14.28
CA ARG A 248 -18.77 -4.88 14.18
C ARG A 248 -18.90 -4.09 15.48
N LEU A 249 -19.89 -4.38 16.32
CA LEU A 249 -20.04 -3.69 17.61
C LEU A 249 -18.95 -4.02 18.62
N GLN A 250 -18.25 -5.15 18.44
CA GLN A 250 -17.10 -5.54 19.26
C GLN A 250 -15.77 -5.14 18.65
N LEU A 251 -15.78 -4.64 17.39
CA LEU A 251 -14.57 -4.27 16.66
C LEU A 251 -13.96 -2.99 17.24
N LEU A 252 -12.70 -3.07 17.64
CA LEU A 252 -11.93 -1.94 18.18
C LEU A 252 -10.93 -1.40 17.16
N ALA A 253 -10.22 -2.29 16.48
CA ALA A 253 -9.21 -1.90 15.51
C ALA A 253 -9.00 -2.99 14.44
N VAL A 254 -8.42 -2.60 13.31
CA VAL A 254 -7.91 -3.51 12.27
C VAL A 254 -6.59 -2.98 11.73
N PHE A 255 -5.66 -3.90 11.46
CA PHE A 255 -4.39 -3.59 10.83
C PHE A 255 -4.03 -4.60 9.74
N ASN A 256 -3.19 -4.18 8.80
CA ASN A 256 -2.76 -5.03 7.69
C ASN A 256 -1.96 -6.24 8.17
N SER A 257 -1.98 -7.30 7.37
CA SER A 257 -1.12 -8.45 7.51
C SER A 257 0.20 -8.29 6.72
N GLY A 258 0.86 -9.39 6.38
CA GLY A 258 2.16 -9.42 5.72
C GLY A 258 2.12 -9.25 4.21
N PHE A 259 3.23 -9.50 3.56
CA PHE A 259 3.39 -9.49 2.11
C PHE A 259 2.47 -10.50 1.42
N ARG A 260 2.32 -10.37 0.09
CA ARG A 260 1.75 -11.45 -0.72
C ARG A 260 2.45 -12.76 -0.38
N MET A 261 1.72 -13.86 -0.42
CA MET A 261 2.28 -15.15 0.01
C MET A 261 3.52 -15.58 -0.78
N ASP A 262 3.62 -15.16 -2.04
CA ASP A 262 4.78 -15.45 -2.88
C ASP A 262 6.04 -14.67 -2.45
N ASP A 263 5.87 -13.49 -1.83
CA ASP A 263 6.94 -12.63 -1.35
C ASP A 263 7.22 -12.80 0.15
N ALA A 264 6.25 -13.31 0.90
CA ALA A 264 6.31 -13.45 2.37
C ALA A 264 7.37 -14.44 2.85
N ARG A 265 7.83 -15.35 1.99
CA ARG A 265 8.77 -16.44 2.34
C ARG A 265 8.36 -17.20 3.59
N GLY A 266 7.07 -17.44 3.75
CA GLY A 266 6.48 -18.09 4.91
C GLY A 266 5.11 -18.69 4.61
N GLY A 267 4.48 -19.28 5.62
CA GLY A 267 3.23 -20.00 5.50
C GLY A 267 2.01 -19.24 6.01
N PHE A 268 0.86 -19.89 5.82
CA PHE A 268 -0.43 -19.43 6.30
C PHE A 268 -1.26 -20.63 6.78
N TYR A 269 -1.70 -20.56 8.03
CA TYR A 269 -2.59 -21.55 8.65
C TYR A 269 -3.75 -20.83 9.32
N LEU A 270 -4.97 -21.35 9.12
CA LEU A 270 -6.17 -20.80 9.74
C LEU A 270 -7.22 -21.90 9.94
N ASN A 271 -7.67 -22.10 11.18
CA ASN A 271 -8.75 -23.02 11.56
C ASN A 271 -8.62 -24.44 10.97
N GLY A 272 -7.44 -25.04 11.08
CA GLY A 272 -7.17 -26.40 10.56
C GLY A 272 -6.74 -26.46 9.11
N ILE A 273 -6.78 -25.36 8.37
CA ILE A 273 -6.40 -25.29 6.95
C ILE A 273 -5.00 -24.68 6.81
N THR A 274 -4.06 -25.47 6.28
CA THR A 274 -2.73 -24.98 5.89
C THR A 274 -2.77 -24.55 4.42
N GLN A 275 -3.01 -23.29 4.16
CA GLN A 275 -3.06 -22.76 2.79
C GLN A 275 -1.68 -22.67 2.14
N ARG A 276 -0.67 -22.33 2.95
CA ARG A 276 0.75 -22.38 2.57
C ARG A 276 1.52 -23.05 3.71
N PRO A 277 2.47 -23.96 3.42
CA PRO A 277 3.26 -24.65 4.43
C PRO A 277 3.98 -23.65 5.35
N LEU A 278 3.94 -23.90 6.66
CA LEU A 278 4.68 -23.12 7.64
C LEU A 278 6.17 -23.46 7.52
N ARG A 279 7.01 -22.43 7.59
CA ARG A 279 8.47 -22.52 7.46
C ARG A 279 9.12 -22.33 8.82
N ASP A 280 9.99 -23.25 9.22
CA ASP A 280 10.84 -23.08 10.39
C ASP A 280 11.79 -21.88 10.19
N GLY A 281 12.03 -21.15 11.26
CA GLY A 281 12.82 -19.92 11.25
C GLY A 281 12.05 -18.68 10.84
N ALA A 282 10.85 -18.81 10.23
CA ALA A 282 10.08 -17.64 9.81
C ALA A 282 9.47 -16.89 10.99
N ALA A 283 9.47 -15.57 10.89
CA ALA A 283 8.72 -14.71 11.80
C ALA A 283 7.22 -14.98 11.65
N SER A 284 6.54 -15.19 12.78
CA SER A 284 5.17 -15.68 12.84
C SER A 284 4.34 -14.87 13.81
N PHE A 285 3.19 -14.38 13.34
CA PHE A 285 2.11 -13.93 14.20
C PHE A 285 1.19 -15.12 14.45
N VAL A 286 1.06 -15.51 15.70
CA VAL A 286 0.31 -16.71 16.11
C VAL A 286 -0.89 -16.28 16.95
N ILE A 287 -2.07 -16.78 16.61
CA ILE A 287 -3.31 -16.56 17.38
C ILE A 287 -3.74 -17.88 17.99
N PHE A 288 -4.08 -17.83 19.28
CA PHE A 288 -4.50 -18.97 20.06
C PHE A 288 -6.02 -19.06 20.21
N LYS A 289 -6.56 -20.24 20.53
CA LYS A 289 -8.00 -20.50 20.76
C LYS A 289 -8.64 -19.54 21.75
N ASN A 290 -7.89 -19.09 22.74
CA ASN A 290 -8.37 -18.12 23.71
C ASN A 290 -8.39 -16.69 23.16
N GLY A 291 -8.05 -16.46 21.87
CA GLY A 291 -8.03 -15.17 21.19
C GLY A 291 -6.81 -14.31 21.54
N THR A 292 -5.86 -14.77 22.34
CA THR A 292 -4.58 -14.08 22.53
C THR A 292 -3.70 -14.26 21.29
N ALA A 293 -2.72 -13.36 21.13
CA ALA A 293 -1.74 -13.46 20.06
C ALA A 293 -0.31 -13.35 20.59
N SER A 294 0.65 -13.82 19.80
CA SER A 294 2.08 -13.67 20.07
C SER A 294 2.89 -13.56 18.80
N VAL A 295 4.12 -13.07 18.93
CA VAL A 295 5.09 -12.94 17.82
C VAL A 295 6.36 -13.69 18.17
N GLY A 296 6.87 -14.49 17.24
CA GLY A 296 8.13 -15.22 17.43
C GLY A 296 8.57 -15.99 16.20
N MET A 297 9.61 -16.78 16.35
CA MET A 297 10.19 -17.62 15.31
C MET A 297 9.54 -19.01 15.34
N TRP A 298 8.97 -19.43 14.20
CA TRP A 298 8.42 -20.78 14.08
C TRP A 298 9.51 -21.85 14.19
N GLY A 299 9.20 -22.97 14.81
CA GLY A 299 10.16 -24.06 15.08
C GLY A 299 11.05 -23.83 16.30
N ARG A 300 11.13 -22.59 16.82
CA ARG A 300 11.85 -22.26 18.05
C ARG A 300 10.90 -21.84 19.18
N ASP A 301 10.11 -20.79 18.93
CA ASP A 301 9.20 -20.19 19.92
C ASP A 301 7.83 -20.85 19.89
N PHE A 302 7.44 -21.35 18.70
CA PHE A 302 6.17 -22.04 18.47
C PHE A 302 6.37 -23.30 17.65
N THR A 303 5.57 -24.29 17.98
CA THR A 303 5.32 -25.49 17.16
C THR A 303 3.82 -25.69 17.08
N MET A 304 3.33 -26.39 16.05
CA MET A 304 1.90 -26.65 15.90
C MET A 304 1.35 -27.36 17.14
N SER A 305 0.26 -26.83 17.65
CA SER A 305 -0.49 -27.41 18.76
C SER A 305 -2.00 -27.17 18.56
N ASP A 306 -2.80 -27.94 19.31
CA ASP A 306 -4.25 -27.81 19.28
C ASP A 306 -4.76 -26.43 19.76
N ASP A 307 -3.94 -25.67 20.46
CA ASP A 307 -4.30 -24.31 20.93
C ASP A 307 -4.11 -23.23 19.87
N ILE A 308 -3.45 -23.53 18.75
CA ILE A 308 -3.20 -22.56 17.68
C ILE A 308 -4.37 -22.59 16.69
N VAL A 309 -4.98 -21.44 16.45
CA VAL A 309 -6.07 -21.28 15.47
C VAL A 309 -5.61 -20.55 14.20
N ALA A 310 -4.59 -19.69 14.29
CA ALA A 310 -4.05 -19.02 13.14
C ALA A 310 -2.54 -18.78 13.24
N VAL A 311 -1.85 -18.89 12.11
CA VAL A 311 -0.44 -18.52 11.95
C VAL A 311 -0.27 -17.79 10.64
N ARG A 312 0.24 -16.57 10.70
CA ARG A 312 0.65 -15.80 9.53
C ARG A 312 2.14 -15.50 9.60
N GLN A 313 2.88 -16.03 8.66
CA GLN A 313 4.33 -15.83 8.59
C GLN A 313 4.68 -14.72 7.58
N ASN A 314 5.73 -13.97 7.88
CA ASN A 314 6.29 -12.97 6.98
C ASN A 314 7.78 -12.77 7.27
N LEU A 315 8.65 -13.17 6.34
CA LEU A 315 10.10 -13.00 6.41
C LEU A 315 10.71 -13.62 7.68
N ASP A 316 11.71 -12.95 8.23
CA ASP A 316 12.37 -13.29 9.48
C ASP A 316 12.10 -12.20 10.53
N LEU A 317 12.43 -12.45 11.82
CA LEU A 317 12.27 -11.43 12.86
C LEU A 317 13.19 -10.24 12.61
N ILE A 318 12.64 -9.02 12.71
CA ILE A 318 13.43 -7.77 12.66
C ILE A 318 13.99 -7.39 14.04
N LEU A 319 13.41 -7.95 15.11
CA LEU A 319 13.83 -7.79 16.49
C LEU A 319 13.70 -9.15 17.18
N ASP A 320 14.72 -9.59 17.90
CA ASP A 320 14.76 -10.89 18.54
C ASP A 320 15.46 -10.84 19.90
N ASN A 321 14.91 -11.53 20.88
CA ASN A 321 15.48 -11.69 22.22
C ASN A 321 16.13 -13.06 22.47
N GLY A 322 16.34 -13.85 21.41
CA GLY A 322 16.97 -15.17 21.50
C GLY A 322 16.06 -16.29 22.01
N GLY A 323 14.75 -16.07 22.12
CA GLY A 323 13.78 -17.05 22.66
C GLY A 323 13.34 -16.72 24.11
N GLY A 324 12.46 -17.55 24.65
CA GLY A 324 11.85 -17.30 25.96
C GLY A 324 10.69 -16.31 25.91
N LEU A 325 9.48 -16.83 25.67
CA LEU A 325 8.24 -16.03 25.64
C LEU A 325 7.79 -15.63 27.02
N PRO A 326 7.25 -14.40 27.21
CA PRO A 326 6.20 -14.23 28.17
C PRO A 326 5.04 -15.16 27.74
N ASN A 327 4.64 -16.10 28.62
CA ASN A 327 3.55 -17.02 28.29
C ASN A 327 2.29 -16.23 27.92
N PRO A 328 1.66 -16.47 26.75
CA PRO A 328 0.37 -15.89 26.42
C PRO A 328 -0.64 -16.34 27.48
N GLY A 329 -1.19 -15.39 28.24
CA GLY A 329 -2.17 -15.67 29.31
C GLY A 329 -1.59 -16.09 30.67
N GLY A 330 -0.26 -16.16 30.83
CA GLY A 330 0.40 -16.34 32.15
C GLY A 330 0.82 -15.01 32.75
N SER A 331 0.81 -14.90 34.09
CA SER A 331 1.50 -13.79 34.77
C SER A 331 2.95 -13.73 34.29
N PRO A 332 3.52 -12.56 34.01
CA PRO A 332 4.89 -12.42 33.58
C PRO A 332 5.80 -12.87 34.75
N SER A 333 6.24 -14.12 34.72
CA SER A 333 7.27 -14.60 35.64
C SER A 333 8.62 -14.30 35.00
N GLY A 334 9.13 -13.12 35.28
CA GLY A 334 10.45 -12.67 34.84
C GLY A 334 10.38 -11.66 33.69
N THR A 335 11.24 -10.68 33.75
CA THR A 335 11.46 -9.74 32.64
C THR A 335 12.10 -10.50 31.47
N ALA A 336 11.39 -10.60 30.33
CA ALA A 336 12.00 -11.12 29.12
C ALA A 336 13.25 -10.28 28.78
N ALA A 337 14.28 -10.92 28.26
CA ALA A 337 15.47 -10.21 27.83
C ALA A 337 15.08 -9.15 26.77
N PRO A 338 15.72 -7.97 26.79
CA PRO A 338 15.48 -6.94 25.75
C PRO A 338 15.68 -7.51 24.35
N GLY A 339 14.87 -7.06 23.41
CA GLY A 339 15.04 -7.39 22.00
C GLY A 339 16.31 -6.74 21.43
N VAL A 340 16.89 -7.36 20.44
CA VAL A 340 18.05 -6.84 19.71
C VAL A 340 17.69 -6.80 18.22
N PRO A 341 17.92 -5.67 17.52
CA PRO A 341 17.73 -5.61 16.08
C PRO A 341 18.51 -6.72 15.37
N ALA A 342 17.85 -7.39 14.43
CA ALA A 342 18.46 -8.45 13.63
C ALA A 342 19.64 -7.91 12.81
N ARG A 343 20.55 -8.80 12.41
CA ARG A 343 21.65 -8.43 11.53
C ARG A 343 21.16 -8.19 10.10
N GLY A 344 21.87 -7.36 9.36
CA GLY A 344 21.57 -7.11 7.93
C GLY A 344 20.36 -6.20 7.66
N LEU A 345 19.82 -5.51 8.67
CA LEU A 345 18.69 -4.59 8.49
C LEU A 345 19.08 -3.30 7.75
N ASN A 346 20.34 -2.93 7.74
CA ASN A 346 20.83 -1.72 7.04
C ASN A 346 20.99 -1.92 5.54
N ASP A 347 21.24 -3.17 5.14
CA ASP A 347 21.50 -3.56 3.77
C ASP A 347 20.35 -4.45 3.29
N ASN A 348 19.56 -3.93 2.36
CA ASN A 348 18.51 -4.66 1.68
C ASN A 348 18.93 -5.04 0.24
N SER A 349 20.23 -5.18 0.00
CA SER A 349 20.80 -5.45 -1.33
C SER A 349 20.28 -6.75 -1.95
N ASP A 350 19.94 -7.72 -1.12
CA ASP A 350 19.36 -9.01 -1.52
C ASP A 350 17.82 -9.02 -1.53
N GLY A 351 17.19 -7.87 -1.21
CA GLY A 351 15.74 -7.78 -1.09
C GLY A 351 15.15 -8.55 0.11
N ALA A 352 15.98 -8.91 1.10
CA ALA A 352 15.58 -9.73 2.25
C ALA A 352 14.39 -9.13 3.02
N TRP A 353 14.28 -7.81 3.05
CA TRP A 353 13.27 -7.04 3.79
C TRP A 353 12.22 -6.38 2.88
N GLY A 354 11.92 -7.04 1.77
CA GLY A 354 10.99 -6.58 0.76
C GLY A 354 11.67 -5.85 -0.39
N ALA A 355 11.30 -6.22 -1.61
CA ALA A 355 11.80 -5.59 -2.81
C ALA A 355 11.27 -4.16 -2.89
N THR A 356 12.12 -3.22 -2.59
CA THR A 356 11.89 -1.81 -2.90
C THR A 356 12.76 -1.43 -4.09
N PHE A 357 12.23 -0.55 -4.98
CA PHE A 357 12.95 -0.20 -6.19
C PHE A 357 14.21 0.61 -5.93
N GLY A 358 15.24 0.25 -6.67
CA GLY A 358 16.56 0.84 -6.56
C GLY A 358 17.23 0.61 -5.19
N ASN A 359 16.91 -0.51 -4.54
CA ASN A 359 17.38 -0.85 -3.18
C ASN A 359 17.12 0.26 -2.15
N LYS A 360 16.07 1.05 -2.37
CA LYS A 360 15.74 2.12 -1.44
C LYS A 360 15.24 1.53 -0.15
N ILE A 361 15.89 1.92 0.90
CA ILE A 361 15.67 1.45 2.25
C ILE A 361 14.39 2.05 2.83
N LEU A 362 14.03 3.28 2.42
CA LEU A 362 12.99 4.09 3.05
C LEU A 362 11.67 4.08 2.29
N THR A 363 10.62 3.62 2.96
CA THR A 363 9.24 3.61 2.46
C THR A 363 8.27 3.58 3.63
N TRP A 364 6.97 3.54 3.35
CA TRP A 364 5.99 3.12 4.34
C TRP A 364 6.25 1.66 4.71
N ARG A 365 6.39 1.41 6.01
CA ARG A 365 6.56 0.06 6.55
C ARG A 365 5.67 -0.13 7.77
N SER A 366 5.33 -1.39 8.04
CA SER A 366 4.62 -1.78 9.25
C SER A 366 5.28 -2.98 9.91
N ALA A 367 5.07 -3.10 11.21
CA ALA A 367 5.51 -4.22 12.01
C ALA A 367 4.53 -4.50 13.14
N THR A 368 4.56 -5.73 13.63
CA THR A 368 3.90 -6.10 14.88
C THR A 368 4.90 -6.81 15.79
N CYS A 369 4.67 -6.72 17.09
CA CYS A 369 5.57 -7.32 18.08
C CYS A 369 4.83 -7.81 19.32
N ILE A 370 5.55 -8.57 20.11
CA ILE A 370 5.22 -8.83 21.52
C ILE A 370 6.18 -8.06 22.42
N THR A 371 5.64 -7.41 23.46
CA THR A 371 6.43 -6.74 24.49
C THR A 371 6.90 -7.71 25.57
N GLY A 372 7.82 -7.26 26.43
CA GLY A 372 8.25 -8.01 27.61
C GLY A 372 7.14 -8.30 28.62
N THR A 373 6.03 -7.55 28.58
CA THR A 373 4.83 -7.76 29.42
C THR A 373 3.76 -8.64 28.76
N GLY A 374 3.96 -9.02 27.50
CA GLY A 374 3.01 -9.83 26.72
C GLY A 374 1.97 -9.02 25.93
N ALA A 375 2.06 -7.69 25.90
CA ALA A 375 1.21 -6.88 25.04
C ALA A 375 1.61 -7.02 23.57
N ILE A 376 0.64 -6.80 22.68
CA ILE A 376 0.89 -6.70 21.25
C ILE A 376 1.02 -5.23 20.88
N VAL A 377 2.08 -4.88 20.14
CA VAL A 377 2.24 -3.52 19.58
C VAL A 377 2.29 -3.63 18.07
N TYR A 378 1.53 -2.76 17.41
CA TYR A 378 1.64 -2.50 15.99
C TYR A 378 2.30 -1.15 15.78
N GLY A 379 3.23 -1.06 14.83
CA GLY A 379 3.91 0.18 14.47
C GLY A 379 3.98 0.36 12.97
N TYR A 380 3.75 1.59 12.47
CA TYR A 380 3.87 1.87 11.05
C TYR A 380 4.09 3.36 10.77
N GLY A 381 4.63 3.65 9.62
CA GLY A 381 4.76 5.02 9.15
C GLY A 381 5.57 5.15 7.88
N ASN A 382 5.83 6.39 7.50
CA ASN A 382 6.57 6.75 6.30
C ASN A 382 8.07 6.91 6.60
N GLY A 383 8.90 6.73 5.56
CA GLY A 383 10.35 6.97 5.69
C GLY A 383 11.08 5.95 6.54
N LEU A 384 10.47 4.79 6.79
CA LEU A 384 11.06 3.71 7.56
C LEU A 384 11.92 2.79 6.68
N GLY A 385 13.13 2.49 7.17
CA GLY A 385 13.91 1.31 6.78
C GLY A 385 13.62 0.14 7.74
N ALA A 386 14.11 -1.05 7.41
CA ALA A 386 13.95 -2.20 8.30
C ALA A 386 14.63 -1.97 9.67
N LEU A 387 15.79 -1.31 9.69
CA LEU A 387 16.49 -0.97 10.93
C LEU A 387 15.74 0.08 11.75
N SER A 388 15.32 1.19 11.15
CA SER A 388 14.59 2.22 11.89
C SER A 388 13.23 1.71 12.40
N LEU A 389 12.56 0.84 11.64
CA LEU A 389 11.36 0.13 12.09
C LEU A 389 11.67 -0.78 13.30
N SER A 390 12.75 -1.56 13.25
CA SER A 390 13.18 -2.40 14.39
C SER A 390 13.50 -1.56 15.63
N GLN A 391 14.20 -0.44 15.46
CA GLN A 391 14.51 0.50 16.54
C GLN A 391 13.26 1.17 17.12
N LEU A 392 12.29 1.51 16.27
CA LEU A 392 10.98 2.03 16.70
C LEU A 392 10.25 1.00 17.59
N MET A 393 10.21 -0.26 17.15
CA MET A 393 9.58 -1.34 17.92
C MET A 393 10.32 -1.61 19.23
N LEU A 394 11.66 -1.55 19.22
CA LEU A 394 12.46 -1.69 20.44
C LEU A 394 12.13 -0.59 21.46
N ARG A 395 12.04 0.68 21.03
CA ARG A 395 11.64 1.80 21.89
C ARG A 395 10.23 1.65 22.47
N ALA A 396 9.33 0.97 21.74
CA ALA A 396 7.99 0.64 22.20
C ALA A 396 7.95 -0.53 23.21
N GLY A 397 9.11 -1.07 23.65
CA GLY A 397 9.20 -2.15 24.62
C GLY A 397 9.08 -3.56 24.04
N CYS A 398 9.20 -3.69 22.72
CA CYS A 398 9.16 -4.99 22.05
C CYS A 398 10.38 -5.85 22.37
N VAL A 399 10.17 -7.15 22.54
CA VAL A 399 11.23 -8.15 22.72
C VAL A 399 11.40 -9.01 21.47
N ARG A 400 10.34 -9.20 20.67
CA ARG A 400 10.37 -9.81 19.33
C ARG A 400 9.41 -9.09 18.44
N ALA A 401 9.86 -8.78 17.23
CA ALA A 401 9.06 -8.09 16.22
C ALA A 401 9.25 -8.70 14.83
N MET A 402 8.16 -8.71 14.07
CA MET A 402 8.13 -9.08 12.66
C MET A 402 7.68 -7.92 11.81
N GLN A 403 8.30 -7.76 10.65
CA GLN A 403 7.81 -6.83 9.63
C GLN A 403 6.50 -7.39 9.05
N LEU A 404 5.56 -6.50 8.80
CA LEU A 404 4.34 -6.77 8.04
C LEU A 404 4.47 -6.16 6.63
N ASP A 405 3.35 -5.79 5.99
CA ASP A 405 3.42 -5.24 4.64
C ASP A 405 4.11 -3.87 4.62
N ILE A 406 4.61 -3.53 3.44
CA ILE A 406 5.24 -2.25 3.12
C ILE A 406 4.45 -1.58 2.02
N ASN A 407 4.69 -0.28 1.78
CA ASN A 407 3.97 0.49 0.78
C ASN A 407 2.79 1.29 1.38
N THR A 408 2.60 2.49 0.87
CA THR A 408 1.54 3.43 1.30
C THR A 408 0.14 2.86 1.21
N VAL A 409 -0.09 1.94 0.27
CA VAL A 409 -1.41 1.35 0.00
C VAL A 409 -1.80 0.28 1.02
N TRP A 410 -0.81 -0.45 1.54
CA TRP A 410 -1.08 -1.64 2.37
C TRP A 410 -0.94 -1.37 3.86
N THR A 411 0.01 -0.51 4.26
CA THR A 411 0.24 -0.20 5.67
C THR A 411 -0.89 0.63 6.26
N THR A 412 -1.57 0.11 7.26
CA THR A 412 -2.72 0.80 7.87
C THR A 412 -3.03 0.26 9.26
N TYR A 413 -3.48 1.17 10.11
CA TYR A 413 -4.13 0.86 11.38
C TYR A 413 -5.35 1.77 11.52
N ASN A 414 -6.52 1.16 11.66
CA ASN A 414 -7.78 1.88 11.77
C ASN A 414 -8.49 1.50 13.06
N PHE A 415 -9.07 2.49 13.74
CA PHE A 415 -9.97 2.32 14.86
C PHE A 415 -11.40 2.23 14.36
N TYR A 416 -12.25 1.55 15.14
CA TYR A 416 -13.65 1.41 14.78
C TYR A 416 -14.54 1.75 15.98
N GLY A 417 -15.67 2.39 15.70
CA GLY A 417 -16.65 2.73 16.70
C GLY A 417 -18.02 2.98 16.06
N ALA A 418 -19.07 2.67 16.82
CA ALA A 418 -20.45 2.92 16.40
C ALA A 418 -20.85 4.34 16.78
N SER A 419 -21.42 5.09 15.84
CA SER A 419 -22.00 6.41 16.11
C SER A 419 -23.42 6.33 16.72
N ARG A 420 -24.06 5.16 16.67
CA ARG A 420 -25.36 4.88 17.27
C ARG A 420 -25.29 3.63 18.14
N TYR A 421 -25.90 3.71 19.31
CA TYR A 421 -25.90 2.62 20.29
C TYR A 421 -26.51 1.32 19.70
N LEU A 422 -25.81 0.21 19.85
CA LEU A 422 -26.18 -1.14 19.37
C LEU A 422 -26.53 -1.23 17.87
N ASP A 423 -26.09 -0.29 17.05
CA ASP A 423 -26.31 -0.32 15.61
C ASP A 423 -25.01 -0.64 14.86
N PRO A 424 -24.79 -1.88 14.43
CA PRO A 424 -23.58 -2.29 13.71
C PRO A 424 -23.43 -1.61 12.34
N THR A 425 -24.54 -1.07 11.76
CA THR A 425 -24.49 -0.34 10.50
C THR A 425 -23.91 1.07 10.64
N SER A 426 -23.85 1.59 11.89
CA SER A 426 -23.30 2.90 12.21
C SER A 426 -21.80 2.85 12.55
N VAL A 427 -21.20 1.67 12.50
CA VAL A 427 -19.75 1.53 12.74
C VAL A 427 -18.98 2.15 11.60
N THR A 428 -18.04 3.02 11.94
CA THR A 428 -17.14 3.68 11.01
C THR A 428 -15.69 3.50 11.45
N GLY A 429 -14.77 3.61 10.50
CA GLY A 429 -13.33 3.51 10.75
C GLY A 429 -12.64 4.86 10.71
N THR A 430 -11.68 5.06 11.60
CA THR A 430 -10.81 6.24 11.66
C THR A 430 -9.35 5.81 11.56
N LYS A 431 -8.58 6.45 10.69
CA LYS A 431 -7.15 6.16 10.51
C LYS A 431 -6.33 6.65 11.70
N MET A 432 -5.34 5.86 12.16
CA MET A 432 -4.40 6.33 13.17
C MET A 432 -3.46 7.42 12.63
N LEU A 433 -2.93 7.24 11.41
CA LEU A 433 -2.17 8.27 10.70
C LEU A 433 -3.02 8.83 9.55
N PRO A 434 -3.33 10.13 9.55
CA PRO A 434 -4.15 10.76 8.50
C PRO A 434 -3.58 10.56 7.10
N GLU A 435 -2.25 10.48 6.99
CA GLU A 435 -1.50 10.32 5.74
C GLU A 435 -1.64 8.92 5.13
N SER A 436 -2.15 7.94 5.86
CA SER A 436 -2.43 6.60 5.33
C SER A 436 -3.34 6.69 4.11
N TRP A 437 -2.99 5.95 3.06
CA TRP A 437 -3.66 6.06 1.76
C TRP A 437 -5.11 5.59 1.78
N LYS A 438 -5.35 4.41 2.35
CA LYS A 438 -6.69 3.80 2.38
C LYS A 438 -7.62 4.49 3.37
N PRO A 439 -8.94 4.51 3.10
CA PRO A 439 -9.93 5.04 4.03
C PRO A 439 -10.01 4.22 5.33
N GLY A 440 -10.49 4.85 6.41
CA GLY A 440 -10.59 4.20 7.72
C GLY A 440 -11.56 3.02 7.76
N ASP A 441 -12.62 3.06 6.97
CA ASP A 441 -13.66 2.02 6.86
C ASP A 441 -13.28 0.84 5.93
N ARG A 442 -12.03 0.80 5.44
CA ARG A 442 -11.51 -0.18 4.47
C ARG A 442 -12.01 -1.61 4.73
N TYR A 443 -11.91 -2.09 5.95
CA TYR A 443 -12.20 -3.48 6.28
C TYR A 443 -13.67 -3.78 6.64
N LEU A 444 -14.55 -2.77 6.52
CA LEU A 444 -16.01 -2.98 6.59
C LEU A 444 -16.59 -3.48 5.26
N SER A 445 -15.77 -3.61 4.24
CA SER A 445 -16.06 -4.20 2.94
C SER A 445 -14.94 -5.15 2.54
N ASN A 446 -15.19 -6.04 1.55
CA ASN A 446 -14.21 -7.05 1.16
C ASN A 446 -12.88 -6.42 0.76
N ASP A 447 -11.79 -6.88 1.36
CA ASP A 447 -10.42 -6.52 1.01
C ASP A 447 -9.73 -7.62 0.18
N ALA A 448 -8.80 -7.24 -0.67
CA ALA A 448 -8.02 -8.18 -1.46
C ALA A 448 -6.98 -8.94 -0.62
N ARG A 449 -6.49 -8.30 0.45
CA ARG A 449 -5.41 -8.80 1.30
C ARG A 449 -5.94 -9.28 2.65
N ASP A 450 -5.25 -10.25 3.21
CA ASP A 450 -5.48 -10.70 4.57
C ASP A 450 -5.15 -9.60 5.60
N PHE A 451 -5.86 -9.62 6.74
CA PHE A 451 -5.72 -8.60 7.79
C PHE A 451 -6.00 -9.17 9.17
N PHE A 452 -5.56 -8.45 10.20
CA PHE A 452 -5.84 -8.77 11.60
C PHE A 452 -6.91 -7.84 12.15
N ALA A 453 -7.99 -8.42 12.69
CA ALA A 453 -9.04 -7.70 13.40
C ALA A 453 -8.86 -7.85 14.92
N VAL A 454 -9.13 -6.77 15.64
CA VAL A 454 -8.99 -6.66 17.11
C VAL A 454 -10.35 -6.37 17.69
N PHE A 455 -10.86 -7.28 18.49
CA PHE A 455 -12.19 -7.18 19.10
C PHE A 455 -12.10 -7.07 20.61
N ALA A 456 -13.08 -6.40 21.21
CA ALA A 456 -13.27 -6.42 22.66
C ALA A 456 -13.54 -7.84 23.13
N ARG A 457 -12.94 -8.22 24.28
CA ARG A 457 -13.32 -9.46 24.96
C ARG A 457 -14.60 -9.29 25.72
N GLU A 458 -15.39 -10.35 25.75
CA GLU A 458 -16.46 -10.46 26.74
C GLU A 458 -15.82 -10.73 28.11
N ILE A 459 -15.97 -9.79 29.02
CA ILE A 459 -15.50 -9.92 30.41
C ILE A 459 -16.59 -10.66 31.18
N ARG A 460 -16.29 -11.87 31.62
CA ARG A 460 -17.17 -12.70 32.45
C ARG A 460 -16.98 -12.45 33.93
#